data_e97affc184b54174d9f0c683a5fba7c0
#
_entry.id   e97affc184b54174d9f0c683a5fba7c0
#
_cell.length_a   1.000
_cell.length_b   1.000
_cell.length_c   1.000
_cell.angle_alpha   90.00
_cell.angle_beta   90.00
_cell.angle_gamma   90.00
#
_symmetry.space_group_name_H-M   'P 1'
#
loop_
_entity.id
_entity.type
_entity.pdbx_description
1 polymer ?
#
loop_
_entity_poly.entity_id
_entity_poly.type
_entity_poly.pdbx_seq_one_letter_code
_entity_poly.pdbx_strand_id
1 'polypeptide(L)'
;MISGCSFYIGRYSPKLYPLVVSEMQAMLRVVLLVVLFFRTEICAAAPVSELHRAFEAIEAQDWTDAFKIAKSSGPLAEDIVLWHYLRQGKGSFQQTARFLHQHPDWPGLKLLRKQSEAAFARANPADVAAFFETTPPQTGTGALIYAKALTNLGRSQSAQKTLITAWRTLRLSAEEEMTFMARHRTLLKPHHNARLDWALWQGWRGNAKSMLAYVSKDAQNLGKARLGLMTNARGVDGLIAAVAGTLKNDPGLAHARFAWRLRKGLTDRAITLLIEHSRSKKTLGHPEKWAQQRHVLVRELMGRKKYRQAYNLASSHHLDKGAQFATLEWLSGFLALRRLKQPDLAIRHFTKLKNTVETPISLGRAGYWLGRAYSATGDRASAKLAYSFAAQHQSSFYGLLAAEKAGSRFDKTLAGRTQFPNWVTASFTKSSVFKAGLLLLTAEQPDLAERFLTHMSESLNPDELGQLGTLLAELRDPHLQVMVGKRAA
;
A
#
# COMPACT_ATOMS: atom_id res chain seq x y z
N MET A 1 33.64 32.98 5.85
CA MET A 1 34.72 32.89 4.84
C MET A 1 34.50 31.59 4.09
N ILE A 2 34.14 31.76 2.82
CA ILE A 2 33.75 30.72 1.88
C ILE A 2 35.01 30.38 1.05
N SER A 3 35.35 29.11 0.92
CA SER A 3 36.36 28.61 -0.01
C SER A 3 35.79 27.30 -0.59
N GLY A 4 35.37 27.22 -1.76
CA GLY A 4 35.75 27.16 -3.12
C GLY A 4 36.30 25.76 -3.46
N CYS A 5 35.41 24.78 -3.90
CA CYS A 5 35.87 23.56 -4.58
C CYS A 5 35.69 23.74 -6.10
N SER A 6 36.82 23.81 -6.77
CA SER A 6 36.96 23.93 -8.23
C SER A 6 36.83 22.54 -8.87
N PHE A 7 35.92 22.39 -9.82
CA PHE A 7 35.79 21.18 -10.66
C PHE A 7 36.79 21.26 -11.81
N TYR A 8 37.66 20.28 -11.95
CA TYR A 8 38.57 20.07 -13.06
C TYR A 8 37.79 19.45 -14.23
N ILE A 9 37.63 20.21 -15.30
CA ILE A 9 37.13 19.72 -16.58
C ILE A 9 38.34 19.23 -17.41
N GLY A 10 38.50 17.91 -17.49
CA GLY A 10 39.47 17.27 -18.37
C GLY A 10 38.97 17.31 -19.81
N ARG A 11 39.74 18.01 -20.67
CA ARG A 11 39.56 17.99 -22.14
C ARG A 11 39.90 16.60 -22.67
N TYR A 12 38.93 15.93 -23.28
CA TYR A 12 39.16 14.76 -24.13
C TYR A 12 39.33 15.18 -25.59
N SER A 13 40.46 14.80 -26.16
CA SER A 13 40.83 14.95 -27.56
C SER A 13 40.08 13.90 -28.43
N PRO A 14 39.59 14.24 -29.63
CA PRO A 14 38.89 13.29 -30.49
C PRO A 14 39.86 12.47 -31.31
N LYS A 15 40.02 11.18 -31.06
CA LYS A 15 40.61 10.24 -32.02
C LYS A 15 39.64 9.07 -32.29
N LEU A 16 39.07 9.13 -33.48
CA LEU A 16 38.75 8.04 -34.42
C LEU A 16 38.14 6.73 -33.85
N TYR A 17 36.89 6.50 -34.19
CA TYR A 17 36.38 5.14 -34.39
C TYR A 17 35.50 5.04 -35.64
N PRO A 18 35.94 4.35 -36.72
CA PRO A 18 35.11 4.04 -37.89
C PRO A 18 34.17 2.82 -37.69
N LEU A 19 34.04 2.27 -36.49
CA LEU A 19 33.21 1.08 -36.19
C LEU A 19 31.78 1.40 -35.73
N VAL A 20 31.46 2.66 -35.45
CA VAL A 20 30.14 3.04 -34.87
C VAL A 20 29.04 3.13 -35.93
N VAL A 21 29.38 3.29 -37.22
CA VAL A 21 28.39 3.46 -38.31
C VAL A 21 27.69 2.14 -38.67
N SER A 22 28.35 0.99 -38.49
CA SER A 22 27.74 -0.33 -38.79
C SER A 22 26.74 -0.78 -37.70
N GLU A 23 27.02 -0.44 -36.47
CA GLU A 23 26.11 -0.76 -35.36
C GLU A 23 24.90 0.17 -35.30
N MET A 24 25.06 1.42 -35.70
CA MET A 24 23.94 2.35 -35.79
C MET A 24 22.94 1.98 -36.90
N GLN A 25 23.41 1.37 -38.00
CA GLN A 25 22.53 0.82 -39.03
C GLN A 25 21.86 -0.49 -38.61
N ALA A 26 22.50 -1.31 -37.76
CA ALA A 26 21.91 -2.46 -37.14
C ALA A 26 20.84 -2.07 -36.10
N MET A 27 21.09 -1.04 -35.30
CA MET A 27 20.13 -0.49 -34.33
C MET A 27 18.89 0.12 -35.01
N LEU A 28 19.07 0.83 -36.12
CA LEU A 28 17.95 1.37 -36.89
C LEU A 28 17.09 0.26 -37.52
N ARG A 29 17.73 -0.86 -37.88
CA ARG A 29 17.01 -2.06 -38.37
C ARG A 29 16.24 -2.79 -37.27
N VAL A 30 16.71 -2.81 -36.04
CA VAL A 30 16.00 -3.43 -34.89
C VAL A 30 14.82 -2.57 -34.46
N VAL A 31 14.96 -1.25 -34.43
CA VAL A 31 13.82 -0.33 -34.17
C VAL A 31 12.79 -0.40 -35.30
N LEU A 32 13.23 -0.55 -36.57
CA LEU A 32 12.33 -0.76 -37.72
C LEU A 32 11.69 -2.16 -37.68
N LEU A 33 12.38 -3.20 -37.18
CA LEU A 33 11.85 -4.54 -37.02
C LEU A 33 10.83 -4.65 -35.87
N VAL A 34 11.01 -3.94 -34.77
CA VAL A 34 10.01 -3.85 -33.71
C VAL A 34 8.75 -3.13 -34.22
N VAL A 35 8.91 -2.10 -35.05
CA VAL A 35 7.79 -1.45 -35.76
C VAL A 35 7.21 -2.34 -36.84
N LEU A 36 7.99 -3.25 -37.47
CA LEU A 36 7.55 -4.16 -38.54
C LEU A 36 6.92 -5.47 -37.98
N PHE A 37 7.34 -5.98 -36.82
CA PHE A 37 6.70 -7.17 -36.23
C PHE A 37 5.29 -6.90 -35.71
N PHE A 38 4.97 -5.63 -35.37
CA PHE A 38 3.59 -5.21 -35.09
C PHE A 38 2.77 -4.93 -36.35
N ARG A 39 3.36 -4.97 -37.56
CA ARG A 39 2.65 -4.71 -38.82
C ARG A 39 1.90 -5.91 -39.40
N THR A 40 2.04 -7.12 -38.88
CA THR A 40 1.36 -8.28 -39.47
C THR A 40 -0.01 -8.60 -38.84
N GLU A 41 -0.41 -7.91 -37.76
CA GLU A 41 -1.78 -7.96 -37.23
C GLU A 41 -2.41 -6.57 -36.99
N ILE A 42 -1.70 -5.47 -37.33
CA ILE A 42 -2.25 -4.13 -37.28
C ILE A 42 -2.59 -3.72 -38.71
N CYS A 43 -3.80 -4.07 -39.14
CA CYS A 43 -4.43 -3.39 -40.25
C CYS A 43 -4.44 -1.89 -39.92
N ALA A 44 -3.68 -1.09 -40.70
CA ALA A 44 -3.55 0.34 -40.58
C ALA A 44 -3.26 0.83 -39.15
N ALA A 45 -1.97 1.03 -38.85
CA ALA A 45 -1.58 1.73 -37.65
C ALA A 45 -2.28 3.07 -37.58
N ALA A 46 -3.31 3.16 -36.76
CA ALA A 46 -3.79 4.45 -36.31
C ALA A 46 -2.60 5.16 -35.66
N PRO A 47 -2.30 6.38 -36.05
CA PRO A 47 -1.19 7.11 -35.49
C PRO A 47 -1.36 7.16 -33.97
N VAL A 48 -0.23 7.13 -33.26
CA VAL A 48 -0.09 7.35 -31.80
C VAL A 48 -1.02 8.45 -31.28
N SER A 49 -1.30 9.44 -32.12
CA SER A 49 -2.25 10.54 -31.91
C SER A 49 -3.70 10.13 -31.62
N GLU A 50 -4.19 8.95 -32.01
CA GLU A 50 -5.60 8.63 -31.82
C GLU A 50 -5.94 8.23 -30.38
N LEU A 51 -5.15 7.38 -29.74
CA LEU A 51 -5.39 7.09 -28.33
C LEU A 51 -5.15 8.33 -27.44
N HIS A 52 -4.17 9.16 -27.79
CA HIS A 52 -3.98 10.46 -27.14
C HIS A 52 -5.24 11.34 -27.24
N ARG A 53 -5.84 11.44 -28.44
CA ARG A 53 -7.13 12.14 -28.63
C ARG A 53 -8.27 11.52 -27.84
N ALA A 54 -8.29 10.20 -27.67
CA ALA A 54 -9.28 9.56 -26.80
C ALA A 54 -9.10 10.00 -25.32
N PHE A 55 -7.87 10.22 -24.86
CA PHE A 55 -7.61 10.79 -23.53
C PHE A 55 -8.05 12.25 -23.43
N GLU A 56 -7.85 13.07 -24.45
CA GLU A 56 -8.40 14.45 -24.47
C GLU A 56 -9.93 14.43 -24.35
N ALA A 57 -10.62 13.53 -25.05
CA ALA A 57 -12.07 13.36 -24.93
C ALA A 57 -12.47 12.87 -23.50
N ILE A 58 -11.69 11.98 -22.88
CA ILE A 58 -11.91 11.56 -21.48
C ILE A 58 -11.79 12.75 -20.51
N GLU A 59 -10.79 13.60 -20.67
CA GLU A 59 -10.60 14.81 -19.87
C GLU A 59 -11.77 15.79 -20.05
N ALA A 60 -12.26 15.92 -21.28
CA ALA A 60 -13.47 16.70 -21.60
C ALA A 60 -14.77 16.02 -21.13
N GLN A 61 -14.70 14.82 -20.54
CA GLN A 61 -15.86 13.99 -20.13
C GLN A 61 -16.77 13.57 -21.32
N ASP A 62 -16.29 13.68 -22.55
CA ASP A 62 -16.98 13.17 -23.75
C ASP A 62 -16.63 11.68 -23.98
N TRP A 63 -17.36 10.84 -23.27
CA TRP A 63 -17.17 9.40 -23.35
C TRP A 63 -17.61 8.80 -24.69
N THR A 64 -18.55 9.45 -25.39
CA THR A 64 -19.02 8.97 -26.69
C THR A 64 -17.92 9.09 -27.73
N ASP A 65 -17.26 10.23 -27.79
CA ASP A 65 -16.14 10.45 -28.69
C ASP A 65 -14.92 9.62 -28.27
N ALA A 66 -14.62 9.55 -26.95
CA ALA A 66 -13.54 8.72 -26.43
C ALA A 66 -13.66 7.25 -26.88
N PHE A 67 -14.83 6.62 -26.77
CA PHE A 67 -15.06 5.25 -27.23
C PHE A 67 -15.00 5.13 -28.74
N LYS A 68 -15.52 6.10 -29.48
CA LYS A 68 -15.47 6.11 -30.95
C LYS A 68 -14.02 6.13 -31.45
N ILE A 69 -13.20 7.00 -30.88
CA ILE A 69 -11.76 7.12 -31.22
C ILE A 69 -11.02 5.83 -30.78
N ALA A 70 -11.27 5.33 -29.57
CA ALA A 70 -10.63 4.11 -29.08
C ALA A 70 -10.94 2.90 -29.97
N LYS A 71 -12.17 2.80 -30.49
CA LYS A 71 -12.60 1.72 -31.39
C LYS A 71 -11.80 1.72 -32.69
N SER A 72 -11.48 2.87 -33.27
CA SER A 72 -10.62 2.95 -34.45
C SER A 72 -9.15 2.62 -34.15
N SER A 73 -8.72 2.80 -32.90
CA SER A 73 -7.38 2.45 -32.42
C SER A 73 -7.22 0.96 -32.06
N GLY A 74 -8.29 0.20 -32.05
CA GLY A 74 -8.30 -1.24 -31.83
C GLY A 74 -8.78 -1.68 -30.43
N PRO A 75 -8.97 -3.00 -30.24
CA PRO A 75 -9.61 -3.55 -29.02
C PRO A 75 -8.93 -3.17 -27.72
N LEU A 76 -7.59 -3.14 -27.69
CA LEU A 76 -6.85 -2.80 -26.48
C LEU A 76 -7.05 -1.33 -26.06
N ALA A 77 -7.17 -0.42 -27.03
CA ALA A 77 -7.49 0.97 -26.77
C ALA A 77 -8.92 1.13 -26.21
N GLU A 78 -9.88 0.38 -26.77
CA GLU A 78 -11.24 0.29 -26.20
C GLU A 78 -11.23 -0.19 -24.76
N ASP A 79 -10.45 -1.23 -24.43
CA ASP A 79 -10.31 -1.77 -23.08
C ASP A 79 -9.71 -0.73 -22.12
N ILE A 80 -8.72 0.05 -22.56
CA ILE A 80 -8.11 1.14 -21.75
C ILE A 80 -9.18 2.21 -21.45
N VAL A 81 -9.94 2.65 -22.45
CA VAL A 81 -11.01 3.64 -22.26
C VAL A 81 -12.12 3.07 -21.36
N LEU A 82 -12.52 1.80 -21.55
CA LEU A 82 -13.50 1.13 -20.70
C LEU A 82 -13.00 1.03 -19.25
N TRP A 83 -11.72 0.71 -19.03
CA TRP A 83 -11.13 0.70 -17.70
C TRP A 83 -11.23 2.06 -17.00
N HIS A 84 -10.97 3.16 -17.72
CA HIS A 84 -11.17 4.51 -17.20
C HIS A 84 -12.63 4.79 -16.86
N TYR A 85 -13.54 4.44 -17.75
CA TYR A 85 -14.98 4.63 -17.63
C TYR A 85 -15.55 3.93 -16.39
N LEU A 86 -15.20 2.64 -16.22
CA LEU A 86 -15.62 1.85 -15.07
C LEU A 86 -15.03 2.36 -13.75
N ARG A 87 -13.76 2.83 -13.76
CA ARG A 87 -13.13 3.43 -12.59
C ARG A 87 -13.73 4.75 -12.16
N GLN A 88 -14.47 5.42 -13.02
CA GLN A 88 -15.27 6.59 -12.66
C GLN A 88 -16.69 6.25 -12.18
N GLY A 89 -16.99 4.97 -12.02
CA GLY A 89 -18.31 4.52 -11.57
C GLY A 89 -19.38 4.57 -12.67
N LYS A 90 -18.96 4.64 -13.93
CA LYS A 90 -19.83 4.61 -15.10
C LYS A 90 -19.92 3.18 -15.62
N GLY A 91 -20.86 2.92 -16.52
CA GLY A 91 -21.06 1.60 -17.10
C GLY A 91 -22.06 0.72 -16.37
N SER A 92 -22.37 -0.43 -16.95
CA SER A 92 -23.33 -1.40 -16.43
C SER A 92 -22.66 -2.52 -15.64
N PHE A 93 -23.48 -3.35 -14.95
CA PHE A 93 -23.02 -4.59 -14.33
C PHE A 93 -22.34 -5.50 -15.35
N GLN A 94 -22.96 -5.70 -16.52
CA GLN A 94 -22.45 -6.60 -17.57
C GLN A 94 -21.08 -6.13 -18.08
N GLN A 95 -20.93 -4.82 -18.32
CA GLN A 95 -19.62 -4.26 -18.71
C GLN A 95 -18.56 -4.49 -17.64
N THR A 96 -18.91 -4.24 -16.37
CA THR A 96 -17.99 -4.45 -15.24
C THR A 96 -17.61 -5.92 -15.10
N ALA A 97 -18.57 -6.83 -15.08
CA ALA A 97 -18.32 -8.26 -14.92
C ALA A 97 -17.50 -8.83 -16.08
N ARG A 98 -17.82 -8.47 -17.32
CA ARG A 98 -17.05 -8.87 -18.52
C ARG A 98 -15.61 -8.34 -18.43
N PHE A 99 -15.44 -7.07 -18.13
CA PHE A 99 -14.11 -6.46 -18.02
C PHE A 99 -13.24 -7.17 -16.97
N LEU A 100 -13.78 -7.41 -15.78
CA LEU A 100 -13.07 -8.08 -14.69
C LEU A 100 -12.72 -9.56 -15.01
N HIS A 101 -13.54 -10.20 -15.84
CA HIS A 101 -13.27 -11.56 -16.34
C HIS A 101 -12.17 -11.57 -17.41
N GLN A 102 -12.18 -10.61 -18.33
CA GLN A 102 -11.20 -10.49 -19.41
C GLN A 102 -9.84 -9.98 -18.93
N HIS A 103 -9.83 -9.11 -17.91
CA HIS A 103 -8.64 -8.44 -17.41
C HIS A 103 -8.48 -8.59 -15.89
N PRO A 104 -8.35 -9.83 -15.36
CA PRO A 104 -8.27 -10.08 -13.92
C PRO A 104 -6.97 -9.55 -13.29
N ASP A 105 -5.96 -9.28 -14.09
CA ASP A 105 -4.61 -8.86 -13.75
C ASP A 105 -4.33 -7.37 -14.00
N TRP A 106 -5.32 -6.58 -14.41
CA TRP A 106 -5.11 -5.15 -14.64
C TRP A 106 -4.98 -4.35 -13.34
N PRO A 107 -4.21 -3.24 -13.33
CA PRO A 107 -4.03 -2.43 -12.13
C PRO A 107 -5.32 -1.73 -11.69
N GLY A 108 -5.47 -1.54 -10.38
CA GLY A 108 -6.54 -0.72 -9.82
C GLY A 108 -7.94 -1.32 -9.85
N LEU A 109 -8.09 -2.64 -10.05
CA LEU A 109 -9.38 -3.34 -10.08
C LEU A 109 -10.17 -3.20 -8.77
N LYS A 110 -9.49 -3.03 -7.62
CA LYS A 110 -10.18 -2.77 -6.34
C LYS A 110 -10.98 -1.47 -6.39
N LEU A 111 -10.40 -0.40 -6.95
CA LEU A 111 -11.11 0.88 -7.13
C LEU A 111 -12.23 0.73 -8.15
N LEU A 112 -11.98 0.08 -9.29
CA LEU A 112 -12.99 -0.18 -10.32
C LEU A 112 -14.21 -0.89 -9.72
N ARG A 113 -14.02 -2.00 -9.01
CA ARG A 113 -15.10 -2.75 -8.33
C ARG A 113 -15.90 -1.85 -7.41
N LYS A 114 -15.20 -1.07 -6.55
CA LYS A 114 -15.84 -0.15 -5.61
C LYS A 114 -16.71 0.89 -6.32
N GLN A 115 -16.21 1.51 -7.37
CA GLN A 115 -16.93 2.57 -8.08
C GLN A 115 -18.12 2.04 -8.89
N SER A 116 -18.03 0.81 -9.37
CA SER A 116 -19.10 0.19 -10.17
C SER A 116 -20.28 -0.35 -9.33
N GLU A 117 -20.15 -0.47 -8.00
CA GLU A 117 -21.18 -1.10 -7.16
C GLU A 117 -22.58 -0.49 -7.32
N ALA A 118 -22.68 0.82 -7.50
CA ALA A 118 -23.96 1.51 -7.67
C ALA A 118 -24.72 1.08 -8.95
N ALA A 119 -23.98 0.73 -10.01
CA ALA A 119 -24.55 0.29 -11.28
C ALA A 119 -25.25 -1.09 -11.20
N PHE A 120 -25.01 -1.84 -10.12
CA PHE A 120 -25.57 -3.19 -9.94
C PHE A 120 -27.04 -3.20 -9.48
N ALA A 121 -27.60 -2.04 -9.17
CA ALA A 121 -28.97 -1.93 -8.66
C ALA A 121 -30.05 -2.50 -9.61
N ARG A 122 -29.77 -2.56 -10.93
CA ARG A 122 -30.66 -3.06 -11.98
C ARG A 122 -30.27 -4.43 -12.53
N ALA A 123 -29.21 -5.04 -12.00
CA ALA A 123 -28.73 -6.33 -12.45
C ALA A 123 -29.58 -7.49 -11.87
N ASN A 124 -29.46 -8.68 -12.47
CA ASN A 124 -30.11 -9.87 -11.99
C ASN A 124 -29.63 -10.21 -10.56
N PRO A 125 -30.55 -10.52 -9.62
CA PRO A 125 -30.17 -10.84 -8.24
C PRO A 125 -29.18 -11.99 -8.10
N ALA A 126 -29.27 -13.03 -8.93
CA ALA A 126 -28.33 -14.15 -8.89
C ALA A 126 -26.91 -13.73 -9.29
N ASP A 127 -26.79 -12.91 -10.34
CA ASP A 127 -25.50 -12.40 -10.79
C ASP A 127 -24.86 -11.47 -9.79
N VAL A 128 -25.65 -10.58 -9.17
CA VAL A 128 -25.20 -9.70 -8.08
C VAL A 128 -24.71 -10.51 -6.89
N ALA A 129 -25.45 -11.56 -6.51
CA ALA A 129 -25.08 -12.43 -5.40
C ALA A 129 -23.76 -13.15 -5.70
N ALA A 130 -23.61 -13.74 -6.86
CA ALA A 130 -22.38 -14.41 -7.29
C ALA A 130 -21.17 -13.47 -7.30
N PHE A 131 -21.34 -12.23 -7.76
CA PHE A 131 -20.27 -11.22 -7.76
C PHE A 131 -19.78 -10.89 -6.35
N PHE A 132 -20.71 -10.61 -5.43
CA PHE A 132 -20.35 -10.20 -4.07
C PHE A 132 -19.93 -11.35 -3.14
N GLU A 133 -20.22 -12.60 -3.49
CA GLU A 133 -19.70 -13.78 -2.77
C GLU A 133 -18.17 -13.85 -2.83
N THR A 134 -17.59 -13.51 -3.97
CA THR A 134 -16.12 -13.50 -4.16
C THR A 134 -15.47 -12.20 -3.70
N THR A 135 -16.21 -11.10 -3.75
CA THR A 135 -15.68 -9.77 -3.41
C THR A 135 -16.73 -8.98 -2.61
N PRO A 136 -16.64 -8.96 -1.26
CA PRO A 136 -17.62 -8.27 -0.44
C PRO A 136 -17.77 -6.78 -0.79
N PRO A 137 -18.97 -6.20 -0.61
CA PRO A 137 -19.24 -4.79 -0.90
C PRO A 137 -18.27 -3.84 -0.19
N GLN A 138 -17.83 -2.80 -0.89
CA GLN A 138 -16.92 -1.78 -0.39
C GLN A 138 -17.65 -0.45 -0.10
N THR A 139 -18.93 -0.32 -0.50
CA THR A 139 -19.77 0.87 -0.29
C THR A 139 -21.07 0.49 0.43
N GLY A 140 -21.72 1.47 1.06
CA GLY A 140 -23.05 1.27 1.64
C GLY A 140 -24.07 0.91 0.58
N THR A 141 -24.03 1.58 -0.57
CA THR A 141 -24.89 1.31 -1.72
C THR A 141 -24.72 -0.13 -2.23
N GLY A 142 -23.48 -0.60 -2.41
CA GLY A 142 -23.21 -1.98 -2.80
C GLY A 142 -23.75 -3.00 -1.78
N ALA A 143 -23.60 -2.71 -0.48
CA ALA A 143 -24.13 -3.58 0.58
C ALA A 143 -25.67 -3.65 0.57
N LEU A 144 -26.36 -2.53 0.32
CA LEU A 144 -27.82 -2.49 0.19
C LEU A 144 -28.30 -3.28 -1.04
N ILE A 145 -27.62 -3.13 -2.18
CA ILE A 145 -27.91 -3.87 -3.41
C ILE A 145 -27.70 -5.36 -3.21
N TYR A 146 -26.59 -5.77 -2.61
CA TYR A 146 -26.29 -7.18 -2.33
C TYR A 146 -27.31 -7.78 -1.34
N ALA A 147 -27.62 -7.07 -0.26
CA ALA A 147 -28.63 -7.54 0.68
C ALA A 147 -30.01 -7.72 0.04
N LYS A 148 -30.43 -6.80 -0.85
CA LYS A 148 -31.66 -6.92 -1.64
C LYS A 148 -31.61 -8.16 -2.55
N ALA A 149 -30.50 -8.39 -3.25
CA ALA A 149 -30.33 -9.56 -4.10
C ALA A 149 -30.44 -10.87 -3.29
N LEU A 150 -29.76 -10.94 -2.13
CA LEU A 150 -29.85 -12.09 -1.23
C LEU A 150 -31.27 -12.33 -0.71
N THR A 151 -32.01 -11.28 -0.37
CA THR A 151 -33.41 -11.38 0.05
C THR A 151 -34.30 -11.94 -1.05
N ASN A 152 -34.14 -11.46 -2.29
CA ASN A 152 -34.88 -11.95 -3.46
C ASN A 152 -34.61 -13.43 -3.75
N LEU A 153 -33.44 -13.94 -3.37
CA LEU A 153 -33.03 -15.34 -3.48
C LEU A 153 -33.40 -16.18 -2.22
N GLY A 154 -34.18 -15.65 -1.29
CA GLY A 154 -34.57 -16.34 -0.06
C GLY A 154 -33.48 -16.42 1.02
N ARG A 155 -32.31 -15.78 0.81
CA ARG A 155 -31.10 -15.84 1.67
C ARG A 155 -31.12 -14.74 2.75
N SER A 156 -32.22 -14.60 3.48
CA SER A 156 -32.49 -13.49 4.42
C SER A 156 -31.44 -13.35 5.54
N GLN A 157 -30.93 -14.46 6.09
CA GLN A 157 -29.91 -14.41 7.11
C GLN A 157 -28.58 -13.80 6.59
N SER A 158 -28.18 -14.18 5.40
CA SER A 158 -26.99 -13.61 4.73
C SER A 158 -27.17 -12.13 4.42
N ALA A 159 -28.38 -11.72 4.02
CA ALA A 159 -28.72 -10.32 3.79
C ALA A 159 -28.56 -9.50 5.10
N GLN A 160 -29.11 -9.97 6.21
CA GLN A 160 -28.97 -9.31 7.52
C GLN A 160 -27.50 -9.19 7.94
N LYS A 161 -26.71 -10.27 7.81
CA LYS A 161 -25.28 -10.27 8.11
C LYS A 161 -24.52 -9.23 7.27
N THR A 162 -24.83 -9.13 5.98
CA THR A 162 -24.25 -8.14 5.07
C THR A 162 -24.53 -6.73 5.55
N LEU A 163 -25.80 -6.41 5.86
CA LEU A 163 -26.21 -5.09 6.35
C LEU A 163 -25.55 -4.72 7.67
N ILE A 164 -25.50 -5.64 8.63
CA ILE A 164 -24.85 -5.42 9.93
C ILE A 164 -23.35 -5.18 9.74
N THR A 165 -22.69 -5.98 8.91
CA THR A 165 -21.26 -5.83 8.65
C THR A 165 -20.96 -4.47 8.00
N ALA A 166 -21.70 -4.11 6.95
CA ALA A 166 -21.55 -2.83 6.28
C ALA A 166 -21.78 -1.65 7.23
N TRP A 167 -22.87 -1.72 8.02
CA TRP A 167 -23.17 -0.70 9.04
C TRP A 167 -22.03 -0.49 10.02
N ARG A 168 -21.43 -1.55 10.50
CA ARG A 168 -20.37 -1.50 11.52
C ARG A 168 -19.02 -1.07 10.97
N THR A 169 -18.73 -1.37 9.68
CA THR A 169 -17.34 -1.31 9.17
C THR A 169 -17.12 -0.39 8.00
N LEU A 170 -18.19 0.01 7.26
CA LEU A 170 -18.03 0.88 6.11
C LEU A 170 -18.21 2.37 6.45
N ARG A 171 -17.40 3.20 5.78
CA ARG A 171 -17.65 4.64 5.77
C ARG A 171 -18.83 4.91 4.85
N LEU A 172 -19.93 5.34 5.42
CA LEU A 172 -21.15 5.65 4.67
C LEU A 172 -21.25 7.15 4.37
N SER A 173 -21.82 7.48 3.21
CA SER A 173 -22.28 8.85 2.93
C SER A 173 -23.51 9.18 3.82
N ALA A 174 -23.88 10.45 3.88
CA ALA A 174 -25.09 10.85 4.62
C ALA A 174 -26.36 10.21 4.04
N GLU A 175 -26.45 10.11 2.71
CA GLU A 175 -27.55 9.47 2.01
C GLU A 175 -27.60 7.97 2.28
N GLU A 176 -26.45 7.28 2.26
CA GLU A 176 -26.37 5.87 2.63
C GLU A 176 -26.79 5.64 4.08
N GLU A 177 -26.31 6.46 5.04
CA GLU A 177 -26.74 6.39 6.44
C GLU A 177 -28.26 6.54 6.58
N MET A 178 -28.85 7.54 5.92
CA MET A 178 -30.31 7.73 5.92
C MET A 178 -31.05 6.52 5.37
N THR A 179 -30.56 5.94 4.27
CA THR A 179 -31.18 4.77 3.64
C THR A 179 -31.10 3.53 4.55
N PHE A 180 -29.94 3.27 5.18
CA PHE A 180 -29.78 2.22 6.18
C PHE A 180 -30.76 2.39 7.35
N MET A 181 -30.85 3.60 7.89
CA MET A 181 -31.73 3.88 9.04
C MET A 181 -33.21 3.82 8.67
N ALA A 182 -33.61 4.29 7.49
CA ALA A 182 -35.00 4.25 7.06
C ALA A 182 -35.50 2.81 6.83
N ARG A 183 -34.66 1.94 6.25
CA ARG A 183 -35.06 0.60 5.83
C ARG A 183 -34.75 -0.50 6.86
N HIS A 184 -33.75 -0.32 7.71
CA HIS A 184 -33.20 -1.39 8.56
C HIS A 184 -33.03 -1.00 10.02
N ARG A 185 -33.75 0.02 10.50
CA ARG A 185 -33.59 0.60 11.85
C ARG A 185 -33.58 -0.43 12.97
N THR A 186 -34.57 -1.32 12.97
CA THR A 186 -34.70 -2.35 14.02
C THR A 186 -33.52 -3.30 14.04
N LEU A 187 -33.09 -3.78 12.88
CA LEU A 187 -31.94 -4.66 12.72
C LEU A 187 -30.63 -3.99 13.20
N LEU A 188 -30.47 -2.68 12.94
CA LEU A 188 -29.22 -1.97 13.19
C LEU A 188 -29.10 -1.38 14.59
N LYS A 189 -30.22 -1.24 15.31
CA LYS A 189 -30.26 -0.65 16.67
C LYS A 189 -29.24 -1.26 17.63
N PRO A 190 -29.06 -2.60 17.74
CA PRO A 190 -28.06 -3.19 18.63
C PRO A 190 -26.60 -2.89 18.24
N HIS A 191 -26.37 -2.39 17.04
CA HIS A 191 -25.04 -2.19 16.46
C HIS A 191 -24.58 -0.71 16.43
N HIS A 192 -25.39 0.23 16.96
CA HIS A 192 -25.07 1.65 16.91
C HIS A 192 -23.83 2.02 17.72
N ASN A 193 -23.67 1.46 18.93
CA ASN A 193 -22.48 1.69 19.75
C ASN A 193 -21.19 1.21 19.04
N ALA A 194 -21.23 0.03 18.43
CA ALA A 194 -20.10 -0.50 17.68
C ALA A 194 -19.75 0.35 16.44
N ARG A 195 -20.78 0.87 15.73
CA ARG A 195 -20.57 1.81 14.62
C ARG A 195 -19.93 3.11 15.08
N LEU A 196 -20.43 3.71 16.17
CA LEU A 196 -19.85 4.93 16.73
C LEU A 196 -18.38 4.73 17.09
N ASP A 197 -18.07 3.67 17.81
CA ASP A 197 -16.70 3.34 18.21
C ASP A 197 -15.79 3.16 17.01
N TRP A 198 -16.20 2.36 16.02
CA TRP A 198 -15.44 2.14 14.79
C TRP A 198 -15.22 3.44 14.00
N ALA A 199 -16.25 4.26 13.81
CA ALA A 199 -16.15 5.54 13.13
C ALA A 199 -15.13 6.48 13.82
N LEU A 200 -15.11 6.50 15.15
CA LEU A 200 -14.13 7.27 15.94
C LEU A 200 -12.71 6.72 15.77
N TRP A 201 -12.51 5.41 15.76
CA TRP A 201 -11.21 4.80 15.49
C TRP A 201 -10.70 5.07 14.07
N GLN A 202 -11.59 5.14 13.09
CA GLN A 202 -11.25 5.45 11.71
C GLN A 202 -11.10 6.96 11.43
N GLY A 203 -11.46 7.83 12.39
CA GLY A 203 -11.44 9.28 12.20
C GLY A 203 -12.59 9.81 11.33
N TRP A 204 -13.65 9.05 11.14
CA TRP A 204 -14.82 9.43 10.34
C TRP A 204 -15.75 10.35 11.15
N ARG A 205 -15.35 11.63 11.26
CA ARG A 205 -16.00 12.60 12.15
C ARG A 205 -17.48 12.82 11.83
N GLY A 206 -17.85 12.84 10.55
CA GLY A 206 -19.26 12.97 10.12
C GLY A 206 -20.10 11.80 10.60
N ASN A 207 -19.68 10.57 10.28
CA ASN A 207 -20.39 9.36 10.72
C ASN A 207 -20.41 9.20 12.26
N ALA A 208 -19.36 9.60 12.95
CA ALA A 208 -19.36 9.61 14.41
C ALA A 208 -20.36 10.63 14.99
N LYS A 209 -20.43 11.83 14.39
CA LYS A 209 -21.36 12.89 14.83
C LYS A 209 -22.81 12.47 14.62
N SER A 210 -23.17 11.93 13.47
CA SER A 210 -24.55 11.45 13.18
C SER A 210 -24.98 10.35 14.14
N MET A 211 -24.08 9.45 14.54
CA MET A 211 -24.39 8.35 15.45
C MET A 211 -24.64 8.75 16.91
N LEU A 212 -24.21 9.93 17.35
CA LEU A 212 -24.39 10.37 18.74
C LEU A 212 -25.86 10.40 19.19
N ALA A 213 -26.80 10.62 18.29
CA ALA A 213 -28.24 10.66 18.60
C ALA A 213 -28.86 9.27 18.84
N TYR A 214 -28.16 8.20 18.44
CA TYR A 214 -28.73 6.84 18.39
C TYR A 214 -28.13 5.89 19.43
N VAL A 215 -27.14 6.33 20.19
CA VAL A 215 -26.43 5.51 21.20
C VAL A 215 -26.89 5.81 22.61
N SER A 216 -26.55 4.95 23.58
CA SER A 216 -26.82 5.19 24.99
C SER A 216 -26.15 6.47 25.50
N LYS A 217 -26.64 7.04 26.61
CA LYS A 217 -26.11 8.27 27.21
C LYS A 217 -24.60 8.17 27.50
N ASP A 218 -24.16 7.04 28.04
CA ASP A 218 -22.74 6.80 28.35
C ASP A 218 -21.89 6.73 27.08
N ALA A 219 -22.33 5.99 26.06
CA ALA A 219 -21.67 5.94 24.76
C ALA A 219 -21.68 7.32 24.05
N GLN A 220 -22.74 8.10 24.23
CA GLN A 220 -22.84 9.47 23.72
C GLN A 220 -21.80 10.39 24.37
N ASN A 221 -21.67 10.35 25.70
CA ASN A 221 -20.68 11.16 26.43
C ASN A 221 -19.25 10.77 26.05
N LEU A 222 -18.96 9.44 25.98
CA LEU A 222 -17.68 8.94 25.50
C LEU A 222 -17.40 9.40 24.06
N GLY A 223 -18.38 9.28 23.17
CA GLY A 223 -18.27 9.71 21.77
C GLY A 223 -18.01 11.20 21.62
N LYS A 224 -18.74 12.04 22.41
CA LYS A 224 -18.55 13.49 22.45
C LYS A 224 -17.14 13.86 22.94
N ALA A 225 -16.63 13.20 23.98
CA ALA A 225 -15.27 13.43 24.49
C ALA A 225 -14.22 13.10 23.44
N ARG A 226 -14.32 11.92 22.82
CA ARG A 226 -13.39 11.49 21.75
C ARG A 226 -13.46 12.43 20.55
N LEU A 227 -14.64 12.78 20.07
CA LEU A 227 -14.84 13.69 18.94
C LEU A 227 -14.33 15.09 19.26
N GLY A 228 -14.60 15.63 20.45
CA GLY A 228 -14.11 16.92 20.92
C GLY A 228 -12.58 16.98 20.95
N LEU A 229 -11.93 15.93 21.45
CA LEU A 229 -10.48 15.78 21.41
C LEU A 229 -9.95 15.75 19.95
N MET A 230 -10.61 15.02 19.05
CA MET A 230 -10.21 14.93 17.64
C MET A 230 -10.35 16.23 16.87
N THR A 231 -11.31 17.08 17.23
CA THR A 231 -11.61 18.35 16.56
C THR A 231 -11.01 19.57 17.27
N ASN A 232 -10.28 19.36 18.36
CA ASN A 232 -9.74 20.45 19.18
C ASN A 232 -10.84 21.38 19.76
N ALA A 233 -11.99 20.83 20.11
CA ALA A 233 -13.12 21.60 20.64
C ALA A 233 -12.73 22.37 21.93
N ARG A 234 -13.40 23.50 22.18
CA ARG A 234 -13.30 24.17 23.47
C ARG A 234 -13.94 23.33 24.57
N GLY A 235 -13.42 23.38 25.79
CA GLY A 235 -14.01 22.69 26.94
C GLY A 235 -13.85 21.15 26.92
N VAL A 236 -12.79 20.61 26.29
CA VAL A 236 -12.53 19.16 26.24
C VAL A 236 -12.48 18.52 27.63
N ASP A 237 -12.01 19.24 28.65
CA ASP A 237 -11.94 18.72 30.03
C ASP A 237 -13.34 18.43 30.59
N GLY A 238 -14.31 19.32 30.35
CA GLY A 238 -15.70 19.09 30.71
C GLY A 238 -16.30 17.90 29.97
N LEU A 239 -15.98 17.70 28.69
CA LEU A 239 -16.42 16.53 27.94
C LEU A 239 -15.82 15.23 28.49
N ILE A 240 -14.56 15.24 28.91
CA ILE A 240 -13.89 14.09 29.55
C ILE A 240 -14.49 13.82 30.95
N ALA A 241 -14.79 14.86 31.74
CA ALA A 241 -15.38 14.74 33.05
C ALA A 241 -16.78 14.09 32.99
N ALA A 242 -17.56 14.36 31.94
CA ALA A 242 -18.88 13.79 31.71
C ALA A 242 -18.87 12.29 31.32
N VAL A 243 -17.71 11.69 31.05
CA VAL A 243 -17.60 10.27 30.74
C VAL A 243 -17.82 9.43 32.02
N ALA A 244 -18.70 8.43 31.94
CA ALA A 244 -18.97 7.52 33.05
C ALA A 244 -17.69 6.86 33.58
N GLY A 245 -17.61 6.65 34.90
CA GLY A 245 -16.41 6.11 35.57
C GLY A 245 -15.91 4.80 34.97
N THR A 246 -16.81 3.90 34.59
CA THR A 246 -16.54 2.62 33.95
C THR A 246 -15.87 2.76 32.57
N LEU A 247 -16.08 3.88 31.88
CA LEU A 247 -15.56 4.15 30.55
C LEU A 247 -14.34 5.10 30.54
N LYS A 248 -13.88 5.57 31.70
CA LYS A 248 -12.69 6.46 31.78
C LYS A 248 -11.40 5.80 31.28
N ASN A 249 -11.32 4.48 31.34
CA ASN A 249 -10.19 3.68 30.84
C ASN A 249 -10.43 3.13 29.42
N ASP A 250 -11.43 3.64 28.68
CA ASP A 250 -11.69 3.24 27.29
C ASP A 250 -10.45 3.48 26.41
N PRO A 251 -9.99 2.46 25.67
CA PRO A 251 -8.79 2.57 24.84
C PRO A 251 -8.91 3.67 23.76
N GLY A 252 -10.09 3.87 23.19
CA GLY A 252 -10.35 4.90 22.18
C GLY A 252 -10.30 6.30 22.77
N LEU A 253 -10.78 6.50 24.02
CA LEU A 253 -10.62 7.75 24.75
C LEU A 253 -9.15 8.04 25.05
N ALA A 254 -8.42 7.04 25.49
CA ALA A 254 -6.97 7.15 25.76
C ALA A 254 -6.21 7.54 24.47
N HIS A 255 -6.50 6.89 23.34
CA HIS A 255 -5.91 7.24 22.05
C HIS A 255 -6.25 8.66 21.62
N ALA A 256 -7.52 9.09 21.76
CA ALA A 256 -7.91 10.44 21.44
C ALA A 256 -7.19 11.50 22.30
N ARG A 257 -7.04 11.24 23.62
CA ARG A 257 -6.25 12.08 24.55
C ARG A 257 -4.78 12.12 24.19
N PHE A 258 -4.21 10.97 23.85
CA PHE A 258 -2.81 10.84 23.39
C PHE A 258 -2.57 11.71 22.15
N ALA A 259 -3.37 11.52 21.10
CA ALA A 259 -3.25 12.28 19.87
C ALA A 259 -3.48 13.79 20.07
N TRP A 260 -4.40 14.16 20.96
CA TRP A 260 -4.65 15.56 21.33
C TRP A 260 -3.45 16.16 22.06
N ARG A 261 -2.87 15.45 23.04
CA ARG A 261 -1.67 15.90 23.78
C ARG A 261 -0.50 16.17 22.84
N LEU A 262 -0.26 15.28 21.87
CA LEU A 262 0.79 15.49 20.87
C LEU A 262 0.55 16.75 20.04
N ARG A 263 -0.66 16.98 19.56
CA ARG A 263 -1.01 18.22 18.83
C ARG A 263 -0.86 19.50 19.65
N LYS A 264 -0.96 19.39 20.97
CA LYS A 264 -0.77 20.50 21.92
C LYS A 264 0.67 20.63 22.43
N GLY A 265 1.62 19.85 21.91
CA GLY A 265 3.02 19.87 22.37
C GLY A 265 3.23 19.26 23.76
N LEU A 266 2.23 18.60 24.34
CA LEU A 266 2.31 17.97 25.66
C LEU A 266 2.94 16.56 25.57
N THR A 267 4.14 16.49 24.96
CA THR A 267 4.79 15.24 24.56
C THR A 267 5.03 14.31 25.76
N ASP A 268 5.58 14.79 26.86
CA ASP A 268 5.88 13.94 28.02
C ASP A 268 4.59 13.34 28.63
N ARG A 269 3.49 14.13 28.69
CA ARG A 269 2.19 13.63 29.12
C ARG A 269 1.59 12.61 28.15
N ALA A 270 1.89 12.74 26.84
CA ALA A 270 1.47 11.77 25.84
C ALA A 270 2.26 10.46 25.99
N ILE A 271 3.59 10.53 26.22
CA ILE A 271 4.44 9.36 26.46
C ILE A 271 3.96 8.58 27.69
N THR A 272 3.70 9.28 28.80
CA THR A 272 3.20 8.65 30.03
C THR A 272 1.91 7.88 29.78
N LEU A 273 0.94 8.52 29.12
CA LEU A 273 -0.34 7.89 28.79
C LEU A 273 -0.16 6.67 27.88
N LEU A 274 0.71 6.74 26.89
CA LEU A 274 1.00 5.63 25.98
C LEU A 274 1.62 4.44 26.72
N ILE A 275 2.54 4.68 27.65
CA ILE A 275 3.16 3.63 28.51
C ILE A 275 2.09 2.97 29.40
N GLU A 276 1.25 3.76 30.04
CA GLU A 276 0.15 3.26 30.89
C GLU A 276 -0.79 2.32 30.15
N HIS A 277 -1.15 2.65 28.89
CA HIS A 277 -2.03 1.85 28.05
C HIS A 277 -1.32 0.71 27.32
N SER A 278 0.01 0.64 27.33
CA SER A 278 0.81 -0.39 26.64
C SER A 278 0.98 -1.68 27.45
N ARG A 279 0.21 -1.89 28.52
CA ARG A 279 0.28 -3.11 29.35
C ARG A 279 -0.22 -4.35 28.64
N SER A 280 -1.16 -4.19 27.70
CA SER A 280 -1.72 -5.27 26.90
C SER A 280 -2.31 -4.78 25.58
N LYS A 281 -2.56 -5.71 24.66
CA LYS A 281 -3.28 -5.44 23.41
C LYS A 281 -4.70 -4.90 23.70
N LYS A 282 -5.36 -5.41 24.75
CA LYS A 282 -6.70 -4.99 25.16
C LYS A 282 -6.73 -3.53 25.63
N THR A 283 -5.76 -3.09 26.40
CA THR A 283 -5.70 -1.70 26.90
C THR A 283 -5.32 -0.68 25.81
N LEU A 284 -4.65 -1.12 24.75
CA LEU A 284 -4.41 -0.29 23.54
C LEU A 284 -5.63 -0.27 22.61
N GLY A 285 -6.48 -1.31 22.63
CA GLY A 285 -7.59 -1.49 21.70
C GLY A 285 -7.09 -1.83 20.30
N HIS A 286 -6.57 -0.83 19.58
CA HIS A 286 -6.02 -0.93 18.24
C HIS A 286 -4.53 -0.53 18.22
N PRO A 287 -3.59 -1.46 18.51
CA PRO A 287 -2.15 -1.15 18.57
C PRO A 287 -1.60 -0.47 17.32
N GLU A 288 -2.13 -0.80 16.15
CA GLU A 288 -1.75 -0.23 14.86
C GLU A 288 -2.02 1.28 14.76
N LYS A 289 -3.03 1.79 15.49
CA LYS A 289 -3.35 3.24 15.50
C LYS A 289 -2.33 4.07 16.29
N TRP A 290 -1.61 3.45 17.20
CA TRP A 290 -0.57 4.12 18.00
C TRP A 290 0.83 4.02 17.38
N ALA A 291 1.04 3.06 16.48
CA ALA A 291 2.34 2.58 16.08
C ALA A 291 3.24 3.65 15.45
N GLN A 292 2.69 4.46 14.54
CA GLN A 292 3.45 5.54 13.88
C GLN A 292 3.97 6.57 14.87
N GLN A 293 3.11 7.05 15.77
CA GLN A 293 3.52 8.04 16.77
C GLN A 293 4.44 7.43 17.84
N ARG A 294 4.21 6.16 18.20
CA ARG A 294 5.11 5.42 19.11
C ARG A 294 6.53 5.38 18.55
N HIS A 295 6.70 5.06 17.28
CA HIS A 295 7.98 5.05 16.59
C HIS A 295 8.69 6.42 16.67
N VAL A 296 7.97 7.52 16.42
CA VAL A 296 8.50 8.89 16.51
C VAL A 296 8.96 9.19 17.95
N LEU A 297 8.11 8.90 18.94
CA LEU A 297 8.41 9.15 20.35
C LEU A 297 9.58 8.31 20.88
N VAL A 298 9.74 7.07 20.41
CA VAL A 298 10.91 6.24 20.75
C VAL A 298 12.18 6.94 20.27
N ARG A 299 12.23 7.45 19.04
CA ARG A 299 13.38 8.16 18.51
C ARG A 299 13.65 9.48 19.26
N GLU A 300 12.60 10.19 19.64
CA GLU A 300 12.73 11.40 20.47
C GLU A 300 13.34 11.09 21.84
N LEU A 301 12.87 10.04 22.52
CA LEU A 301 13.45 9.59 23.77
C LEU A 301 14.91 9.15 23.63
N MET A 302 15.27 8.54 22.50
CA MET A 302 16.66 8.21 22.17
C MET A 302 17.51 9.47 22.04
N GLY A 303 17.04 10.50 21.36
CA GLY A 303 17.69 11.81 21.25
C GLY A 303 17.89 12.46 22.62
N ARG A 304 16.92 12.34 23.50
CA ARG A 304 16.99 12.81 24.91
C ARG A 304 17.81 11.89 25.82
N LYS A 305 18.45 10.84 25.30
CA LYS A 305 19.23 9.82 26.02
C LYS A 305 18.43 9.04 27.08
N LYS A 306 17.10 9.05 27.04
CA LYS A 306 16.19 8.31 27.93
C LYS A 306 16.02 6.87 27.45
N TYR A 307 17.11 6.10 27.35
CA TYR A 307 17.18 4.82 26.63
C TYR A 307 16.28 3.73 27.22
N ARG A 308 16.18 3.63 28.55
CA ARG A 308 15.30 2.64 29.21
C ARG A 308 13.84 2.94 28.90
N GLN A 309 13.44 4.19 28.95
CA GLN A 309 12.08 4.60 28.61
C GLN A 309 11.79 4.38 27.13
N ALA A 310 12.74 4.69 26.25
CA ALA A 310 12.66 4.41 24.81
C ALA A 310 12.47 2.92 24.54
N TYR A 311 13.23 2.05 25.22
CA TYR A 311 13.10 0.60 25.10
C TYR A 311 11.72 0.12 25.57
N ASN A 312 11.27 0.53 26.75
CA ASN A 312 9.96 0.15 27.27
C ASN A 312 8.84 0.56 26.31
N LEU A 313 8.95 1.77 25.74
CA LEU A 313 7.98 2.27 24.77
C LEU A 313 8.03 1.49 23.45
N ALA A 314 9.22 1.12 22.97
CA ALA A 314 9.38 0.37 21.73
C ALA A 314 8.85 -1.07 21.86
N SER A 315 9.26 -1.78 22.93
CA SER A 315 9.02 -3.22 23.11
C SER A 315 7.57 -3.59 23.45
N SER A 316 6.80 -2.62 23.99
CA SER A 316 5.39 -2.83 24.38
C SER A 316 4.37 -2.44 23.29
N HIS A 317 4.71 -2.66 22.02
CA HIS A 317 3.88 -2.22 20.90
C HIS A 317 2.68 -3.13 20.58
N HIS A 318 2.73 -4.40 20.94
CA HIS A 318 1.68 -5.41 20.71
C HIS A 318 1.20 -5.57 19.25
N LEU A 319 2.06 -5.25 18.29
CA LEU A 319 1.82 -5.52 16.87
C LEU A 319 2.25 -6.94 16.52
N ASP A 320 1.57 -7.56 15.56
CA ASP A 320 1.85 -8.91 15.11
C ASP A 320 2.75 -8.94 13.87
N LYS A 321 2.58 -7.97 12.92
CA LYS A 321 3.31 -7.87 11.65
C LYS A 321 3.26 -6.45 11.05
N GLY A 322 3.92 -6.28 9.91
CA GLY A 322 3.89 -5.04 9.12
C GLY A 322 5.09 -4.11 9.37
N ALA A 323 5.18 -3.01 8.62
CA ALA A 323 6.33 -2.10 8.64
C ALA A 323 6.61 -1.48 10.01
N GLN A 324 5.57 -1.11 10.77
CA GLN A 324 5.73 -0.55 12.11
C GLN A 324 6.19 -1.61 13.13
N PHE A 325 5.71 -2.86 13.00
CA PHE A 325 6.23 -3.99 13.76
C PHE A 325 7.75 -4.14 13.52
N ALA A 326 8.15 -4.23 12.26
CA ALA A 326 9.56 -4.40 11.89
C ALA A 326 10.45 -3.27 12.44
N THR A 327 9.95 -2.04 12.40
CA THR A 327 10.68 -0.87 12.93
C THR A 327 10.80 -0.91 14.46
N LEU A 328 9.71 -1.23 15.16
CA LEU A 328 9.68 -1.22 16.63
C LEU A 328 10.43 -2.41 17.22
N GLU A 329 10.36 -3.60 16.63
CA GLU A 329 11.18 -4.75 17.05
C GLU A 329 12.67 -4.48 16.82
N TRP A 330 13.02 -3.89 15.67
CA TRP A 330 14.41 -3.50 15.44
C TRP A 330 14.90 -2.45 16.44
N LEU A 331 14.12 -1.41 16.73
CA LEU A 331 14.45 -0.40 17.73
C LEU A 331 14.59 -1.00 19.12
N SER A 332 13.72 -1.93 19.50
CA SER A 332 13.79 -2.64 20.78
C SER A 332 15.09 -3.43 20.91
N GLY A 333 15.44 -4.22 19.89
CA GLY A 333 16.70 -4.97 19.86
C GLY A 333 17.93 -4.04 19.84
N PHE A 334 17.90 -2.96 19.05
CA PHE A 334 18.99 -1.98 19.01
C PHE A 334 19.22 -1.30 20.37
N LEU A 335 18.15 -0.86 21.03
CA LEU A 335 18.21 -0.25 22.35
C LEU A 335 18.73 -1.23 23.40
N ALA A 336 18.22 -2.46 23.40
CA ALA A 336 18.66 -3.52 24.30
C ALA A 336 20.17 -3.78 24.13
N LEU A 337 20.65 -3.96 22.90
CA LEU A 337 22.05 -4.26 22.62
C LEU A 337 22.98 -3.06 22.88
N ARG A 338 22.67 -1.94 22.26
CA ARG A 338 23.63 -0.82 22.16
C ARG A 338 23.59 0.13 23.36
N ARG A 339 22.45 0.27 24.01
CA ARG A 339 22.22 1.24 25.07
C ARG A 339 22.05 0.61 26.43
N LEU A 340 21.33 -0.50 26.54
CA LEU A 340 21.09 -1.18 27.81
C LEU A 340 22.10 -2.28 28.09
N LYS A 341 22.94 -2.67 27.12
CA LYS A 341 23.96 -3.73 27.26
C LYS A 341 23.35 -5.08 27.65
N GLN A 342 22.17 -5.39 27.08
CA GLN A 342 21.42 -6.62 27.33
C GLN A 342 21.32 -7.42 26.01
N PRO A 343 22.39 -8.16 25.61
CA PRO A 343 22.43 -8.85 24.32
C PRO A 343 21.39 -9.96 24.21
N ASP A 344 21.11 -10.72 25.29
CA ASP A 344 20.09 -11.78 25.28
C ASP A 344 18.68 -11.23 24.98
N LEU A 345 18.38 -10.05 25.49
CA LEU A 345 17.15 -9.36 25.21
C LEU A 345 17.07 -8.91 23.75
N ALA A 346 18.20 -8.46 23.20
CA ALA A 346 18.31 -8.09 21.80
C ALA A 346 18.15 -9.30 20.87
N ILE A 347 18.71 -10.45 21.23
CA ILE A 347 18.55 -11.71 20.48
C ILE A 347 17.05 -12.05 20.34
N ARG A 348 16.28 -11.96 21.43
CA ARG A 348 14.82 -12.21 21.36
C ARG A 348 14.11 -11.31 20.36
N HIS A 349 14.39 -10.01 20.37
CA HIS A 349 13.76 -9.05 19.45
C HIS A 349 14.19 -9.29 18.00
N PHE A 350 15.47 -9.50 17.73
CA PHE A 350 15.96 -9.72 16.37
C PHE A 350 15.53 -11.07 15.81
N THR A 351 15.41 -12.10 16.66
CA THR A 351 14.87 -13.41 16.26
C THR A 351 13.37 -13.28 15.88
N LYS A 352 12.59 -12.58 16.72
CA LYS A 352 11.18 -12.31 16.42
C LYS A 352 11.04 -11.51 15.12
N LEU A 353 11.88 -10.50 14.92
CA LEU A 353 11.92 -9.72 13.68
C LEU A 353 12.22 -10.61 12.49
N LYS A 354 13.32 -11.40 12.53
CA LYS A 354 13.72 -12.30 11.45
C LYS A 354 12.63 -13.27 11.02
N ASN A 355 11.90 -13.81 12.00
CA ASN A 355 10.87 -14.82 11.77
C ASN A 355 9.53 -14.24 11.26
N THR A 356 9.39 -12.91 11.22
CA THR A 356 8.12 -12.26 10.85
C THR A 356 8.22 -11.45 9.54
N VAL A 357 9.42 -11.00 9.17
CA VAL A 357 9.61 -10.16 7.97
C VAL A 357 10.01 -11.01 6.78
N GLU A 358 9.66 -10.55 5.57
CA GLU A 358 9.86 -11.31 4.33
C GLU A 358 10.75 -10.57 3.32
N THR A 359 10.85 -9.24 3.41
CA THR A 359 11.61 -8.46 2.41
C THR A 359 13.12 -8.59 2.63
N PRO A 360 13.95 -8.64 1.55
CA PRO A 360 15.40 -8.74 1.64
C PRO A 360 16.03 -7.66 2.53
N ILE A 361 15.55 -6.41 2.43
CA ILE A 361 16.00 -5.29 3.27
C ILE A 361 15.77 -5.58 4.77
N SER A 362 14.61 -6.13 5.10
CA SER A 362 14.25 -6.42 6.50
C SER A 362 14.97 -7.66 7.02
N LEU A 363 15.11 -8.71 6.19
CA LEU A 363 15.83 -9.94 6.53
C LEU A 363 17.32 -9.67 6.72
N GLY A 364 17.96 -8.93 5.81
CA GLY A 364 19.34 -8.50 5.95
C GLY A 364 19.58 -7.71 7.25
N ARG A 365 18.69 -6.75 7.56
CA ARG A 365 18.75 -5.99 8.80
C ARG A 365 18.60 -6.86 10.05
N ALA A 366 17.60 -7.74 10.05
CA ALA A 366 17.34 -8.62 11.19
C ALA A 366 18.51 -9.57 11.45
N GLY A 367 19.02 -10.25 10.43
CA GLY A 367 20.13 -11.19 10.55
C GLY A 367 21.45 -10.50 10.93
N TYR A 368 21.77 -9.34 10.34
CA TYR A 368 22.96 -8.58 10.73
C TYR A 368 22.95 -8.20 12.23
N TRP A 369 21.84 -7.64 12.70
CA TRP A 369 21.74 -7.22 14.11
C TRP A 369 21.64 -8.42 15.06
N LEU A 370 21.07 -9.54 14.62
CA LEU A 370 21.10 -10.80 15.36
C LEU A 370 22.53 -11.30 15.52
N GLY A 371 23.32 -11.29 14.44
CA GLY A 371 24.76 -11.62 14.50
C GLY A 371 25.54 -10.70 15.43
N ARG A 372 25.24 -9.39 15.43
CA ARG A 372 25.82 -8.42 16.39
C ARG A 372 25.46 -8.75 17.84
N ALA A 373 24.23 -9.23 18.08
CA ALA A 373 23.76 -9.58 19.43
C ALA A 373 24.45 -10.87 19.91
N TYR A 374 24.53 -11.92 19.09
CA TYR A 374 25.31 -13.13 19.42
C TYR A 374 26.80 -12.87 19.60
N SER A 375 27.39 -11.98 18.77
CA SER A 375 28.80 -11.59 18.98
C SER A 375 29.03 -10.92 20.35
N ALA A 376 28.03 -10.19 20.86
CA ALA A 376 28.11 -9.51 22.16
C ALA A 376 27.96 -10.48 23.38
N THR A 377 27.37 -11.68 23.18
CA THR A 377 27.34 -12.75 24.19
C THR A 377 28.56 -13.66 24.11
N GLY A 378 29.43 -13.50 23.10
CA GLY A 378 30.56 -14.39 22.87
C GLY A 378 30.21 -15.63 22.04
N ASP A 379 28.97 -15.85 21.67
CA ASP A 379 28.54 -16.97 20.82
C ASP A 379 28.92 -16.71 19.36
N ARG A 380 30.16 -17.07 19.03
CA ARG A 380 30.74 -16.91 17.69
C ARG A 380 30.07 -17.78 16.65
N ALA A 381 29.59 -18.97 17.03
CA ALA A 381 28.96 -19.92 16.11
C ALA A 381 27.62 -19.37 15.63
N SER A 382 26.73 -19.00 16.55
CA SER A 382 25.44 -18.40 16.21
C SER A 382 25.60 -17.04 15.52
N ALA A 383 26.61 -16.25 15.89
CA ALA A 383 26.91 -14.98 15.20
C ALA A 383 27.26 -15.21 13.73
N LYS A 384 28.13 -16.18 13.43
CA LYS A 384 28.50 -16.53 12.05
C LYS A 384 27.29 -17.00 11.24
N LEU A 385 26.44 -17.87 11.81
CA LEU A 385 25.20 -18.32 11.15
C LEU A 385 24.25 -17.15 10.84
N ALA A 386 24.07 -16.22 11.79
CA ALA A 386 23.21 -15.07 11.60
C ALA A 386 23.75 -14.10 10.54
N TYR A 387 25.05 -13.86 10.49
CA TYR A 387 25.68 -13.05 9.44
C TYR A 387 25.61 -13.75 8.08
N SER A 388 25.86 -15.07 8.00
CA SER A 388 25.74 -15.82 6.74
C SER A 388 24.31 -15.79 6.19
N PHE A 389 23.31 -15.88 7.07
CA PHE A 389 21.91 -15.72 6.67
C PHE A 389 21.67 -14.32 6.07
N ALA A 390 22.11 -13.25 6.77
CA ALA A 390 21.90 -11.89 6.29
C ALA A 390 22.68 -11.58 5.00
N ALA A 391 23.84 -12.23 4.81
CA ALA A 391 24.68 -12.10 3.62
C ALA A 391 24.04 -12.65 2.33
N GLN A 392 22.95 -13.42 2.44
CA GLN A 392 22.16 -13.83 1.28
C GLN A 392 21.34 -12.66 0.68
N HIS A 393 21.25 -11.52 1.38
CA HIS A 393 20.47 -10.35 1.01
C HIS A 393 21.38 -9.15 0.68
N GLN A 394 22.42 -9.36 -0.14
CA GLN A 394 23.42 -8.33 -0.46
C GLN A 394 22.86 -7.16 -1.30
N SER A 395 21.67 -7.26 -1.85
CA SER A 395 20.94 -6.10 -2.41
C SER A 395 20.59 -5.05 -1.34
N SER A 396 20.76 -5.37 -0.04
CA SER A 396 20.49 -4.47 1.08
C SER A 396 21.77 -4.03 1.80
N PHE A 397 21.76 -2.82 2.36
CA PHE A 397 22.86 -2.27 3.14
C PHE A 397 23.35 -3.23 4.26
N TYR A 398 22.42 -3.80 5.03
CA TYR A 398 22.80 -4.72 6.10
C TYR A 398 23.24 -6.09 5.60
N GLY A 399 22.77 -6.51 4.43
CA GLY A 399 23.24 -7.73 3.76
C GLY A 399 24.71 -7.61 3.35
N LEU A 400 25.12 -6.47 2.81
CA LEU A 400 26.53 -6.19 2.49
C LEU A 400 27.39 -6.18 3.73
N LEU A 401 26.97 -5.47 4.80
CA LEU A 401 27.71 -5.48 6.06
C LEU A 401 27.81 -6.88 6.69
N ALA A 402 26.77 -7.70 6.51
CA ALA A 402 26.77 -9.06 7.01
C ALA A 402 27.73 -9.97 6.20
N ALA A 403 27.77 -9.77 4.88
CA ALA A 403 28.70 -10.51 4.00
C ALA A 403 30.16 -10.24 4.41
N GLU A 404 30.51 -8.98 4.69
CA GLU A 404 31.82 -8.61 5.25
C GLU A 404 32.10 -9.32 6.56
N LYS A 405 31.16 -9.35 7.51
CA LYS A 405 31.31 -10.01 8.82
C LYS A 405 31.37 -11.55 8.73
N ALA A 406 30.68 -12.13 7.76
CA ALA A 406 30.70 -13.57 7.52
C ALA A 406 31.94 -14.03 6.73
N GLY A 407 32.72 -13.12 6.14
CA GLY A 407 33.75 -13.43 5.17
C GLY A 407 33.21 -13.99 3.85
N SER A 408 31.96 -13.66 3.52
CA SER A 408 31.29 -14.09 2.27
C SER A 408 31.77 -13.23 1.11
N ARG A 409 31.88 -13.85 -0.08
CA ARG A 409 32.19 -13.11 -1.31
C ARG A 409 31.04 -12.19 -1.70
N PHE A 410 31.39 -11.09 -2.37
CA PHE A 410 30.40 -10.24 -3.01
C PHE A 410 29.59 -11.00 -4.05
N ASP A 411 28.29 -10.83 -4.05
CA ASP A 411 27.40 -11.41 -5.05
C ASP A 411 27.63 -10.69 -6.39
N LYS A 412 28.29 -11.39 -7.32
CA LYS A 412 28.65 -10.84 -8.63
C LYS A 412 27.43 -10.51 -9.50
N THR A 413 26.26 -11.10 -9.23
CA THR A 413 25.03 -10.82 -9.97
C THR A 413 24.57 -9.37 -9.74
N LEU A 414 24.89 -8.80 -8.56
CA LEU A 414 24.57 -7.41 -8.21
C LEU A 414 25.49 -6.38 -8.89
N ALA A 415 26.53 -6.83 -9.59
CA ALA A 415 27.45 -5.92 -10.32
C ALA A 415 26.85 -5.34 -11.59
N GLY A 416 25.61 -5.63 -11.94
CA GLY A 416 24.94 -5.15 -13.14
C GLY A 416 25.48 -5.74 -14.44
N ARG A 417 26.20 -6.86 -14.36
CA ARG A 417 26.82 -7.55 -15.53
C ARG A 417 26.02 -8.77 -15.98
N THR A 418 24.91 -9.07 -15.31
CA THR A 418 24.05 -10.19 -15.68
C THR A 418 23.42 -9.89 -17.04
N GLN A 419 23.63 -10.80 -18.00
CA GLN A 419 22.95 -10.74 -19.28
C GLN A 419 21.66 -11.54 -19.16
N PHE A 420 20.56 -10.93 -19.51
CA PHE A 420 19.26 -11.58 -19.54
C PHE A 420 18.93 -12.02 -20.97
N PRO A 421 18.11 -13.06 -21.16
CA PRO A 421 17.59 -13.40 -22.49
C PRO A 421 16.89 -12.19 -23.12
N ASN A 422 16.75 -12.21 -24.46
CA ASN A 422 16.07 -11.13 -25.15
C ASN A 422 14.63 -10.99 -24.63
N TRP A 423 14.25 -9.77 -24.25
CA TRP A 423 12.91 -9.49 -23.68
C TRP A 423 11.76 -9.83 -24.63
N VAL A 424 11.98 -9.82 -25.95
CA VAL A 424 10.99 -10.21 -26.95
C VAL A 424 10.47 -11.63 -26.74
N THR A 425 11.30 -12.52 -26.18
CA THR A 425 10.95 -13.91 -25.88
C THR A 425 10.27 -14.10 -24.52
N ALA A 426 10.19 -13.05 -23.71
CA ALA A 426 9.60 -13.14 -22.38
C ALA A 426 8.11 -13.43 -22.42
N SER A 427 7.62 -14.20 -21.43
CA SER A 427 6.22 -14.60 -21.36
C SER A 427 5.27 -13.39 -21.20
N PHE A 428 5.70 -12.36 -20.50
CA PHE A 428 4.93 -11.14 -20.24
C PHE A 428 4.60 -10.34 -21.51
N THR A 429 5.32 -10.52 -22.62
CA THR A 429 5.04 -9.83 -23.88
C THR A 429 3.65 -10.17 -24.46
N LYS A 430 3.11 -11.32 -24.08
CA LYS A 430 1.76 -11.76 -24.45
C LYS A 430 0.67 -11.13 -23.58
N SER A 431 1.02 -10.60 -22.39
CA SER A 431 0.08 -10.03 -21.43
C SER A 431 -0.59 -8.76 -21.98
N SER A 432 -1.89 -8.62 -21.74
CA SER A 432 -2.62 -7.38 -22.04
C SER A 432 -2.15 -6.21 -21.18
N VAL A 433 -1.67 -6.47 -19.96
CA VAL A 433 -1.09 -5.45 -19.06
C VAL A 433 0.16 -4.84 -19.67
N PHE A 434 1.06 -5.67 -20.19
CA PHE A 434 2.26 -5.22 -20.89
C PHE A 434 1.93 -4.39 -22.13
N LYS A 435 1.09 -4.94 -23.01
CA LYS A 435 0.67 -4.27 -24.23
C LYS A 435 -0.01 -2.92 -23.95
N ALA A 436 -0.87 -2.88 -22.93
CA ALA A 436 -1.51 -1.64 -22.49
C ALA A 436 -0.50 -0.64 -21.95
N GLY A 437 0.50 -1.08 -21.16
CA GLY A 437 1.58 -0.22 -20.68
C GLY A 437 2.36 0.43 -21.82
N LEU A 438 2.74 -0.33 -22.86
CA LEU A 438 3.42 0.19 -24.03
C LEU A 438 2.53 1.15 -24.85
N LEU A 439 1.26 0.79 -25.05
CA LEU A 439 0.31 1.63 -25.78
C LEU A 439 0.08 2.96 -25.05
N LEU A 440 0.08 2.96 -23.72
CA LEU A 440 -0.03 4.17 -22.90
C LEU A 440 1.23 5.05 -23.02
N LEU A 441 2.44 4.48 -23.11
CA LEU A 441 3.65 5.26 -23.39
C LEU A 441 3.55 5.97 -24.73
N THR A 442 3.12 5.27 -25.77
CA THR A 442 2.96 5.85 -27.10
C THR A 442 1.84 6.90 -27.20
N ALA A 443 0.88 6.83 -26.26
CA ALA A 443 -0.22 7.80 -26.14
C ALA A 443 0.12 8.98 -25.21
N GLU A 444 1.38 9.16 -24.84
CA GLU A 444 1.85 10.24 -23.96
C GLU A 444 1.18 10.22 -22.56
N GLN A 445 0.92 9.01 -22.05
CA GLN A 445 0.35 8.77 -20.72
C GLN A 445 1.36 8.07 -19.78
N PRO A 446 2.51 8.71 -19.44
CA PRO A 446 3.61 8.06 -18.73
C PRO A 446 3.20 7.57 -17.32
N ASP A 447 2.40 8.34 -16.57
CA ASP A 447 1.96 7.95 -15.22
C ASP A 447 1.09 6.68 -15.23
N LEU A 448 0.29 6.51 -16.27
CA LEU A 448 -0.53 5.32 -16.44
C LEU A 448 0.32 4.13 -16.89
N ALA A 449 1.23 4.35 -17.83
CA ALA A 449 2.19 3.34 -18.28
C ALA A 449 3.03 2.82 -17.11
N GLU A 450 3.57 3.72 -16.27
CA GLU A 450 4.26 3.34 -15.03
C GLU A 450 3.39 2.45 -14.14
N ARG A 451 2.14 2.83 -13.94
CA ARG A 451 1.19 2.03 -13.13
C ARG A 451 1.01 0.61 -13.68
N PHE A 452 0.89 0.46 -15.00
CA PHE A 452 0.71 -0.85 -15.63
C PHE A 452 1.99 -1.68 -15.54
N LEU A 453 3.12 -1.13 -15.92
CA LEU A 453 4.40 -1.85 -15.97
C LEU A 453 4.92 -2.20 -14.57
N THR A 454 4.80 -1.30 -13.60
CA THR A 454 5.17 -1.59 -12.21
C THR A 454 4.22 -2.59 -11.55
N HIS A 455 2.92 -2.55 -11.85
CA HIS A 455 1.97 -3.56 -11.38
C HIS A 455 2.30 -4.94 -11.94
N MET A 456 2.58 -5.04 -13.23
CA MET A 456 3.00 -6.29 -13.87
C MET A 456 4.27 -6.85 -13.22
N SER A 457 5.23 -5.98 -12.91
CA SER A 457 6.51 -6.40 -12.32
C SER A 457 6.36 -7.11 -10.95
N GLU A 458 5.22 -6.96 -10.27
CA GLU A 458 4.95 -7.64 -8.99
C GLU A 458 4.76 -9.17 -9.14
N SER A 459 4.46 -9.66 -10.36
CA SER A 459 4.23 -11.08 -10.67
C SER A 459 5.34 -11.73 -11.48
N LEU A 460 6.35 -10.96 -11.92
CA LEU A 460 7.44 -11.47 -12.74
C LEU A 460 8.51 -12.19 -11.89
N ASN A 461 9.10 -13.24 -12.45
CA ASN A 461 10.27 -13.88 -11.88
C ASN A 461 11.55 -13.04 -12.11
N PRO A 462 12.69 -13.35 -11.45
CA PRO A 462 13.92 -12.56 -11.56
C PRO A 462 14.45 -12.38 -12.98
N ASP A 463 14.37 -13.40 -13.83
CA ASP A 463 14.82 -13.33 -15.22
C ASP A 463 13.92 -12.42 -16.04
N GLU A 464 12.61 -12.53 -15.89
CA GLU A 464 11.62 -11.65 -16.53
C GLU A 464 11.75 -10.20 -16.07
N LEU A 465 12.05 -9.95 -14.78
CA LEU A 465 12.34 -8.61 -14.28
C LEU A 465 13.60 -8.02 -14.94
N GLY A 466 14.63 -8.85 -15.15
CA GLY A 466 15.83 -8.47 -15.89
C GLY A 466 15.54 -8.15 -17.36
N GLN A 467 14.75 -8.99 -18.02
CA GLN A 467 14.30 -8.78 -19.41
C GLN A 467 13.48 -7.48 -19.53
N LEU A 468 12.56 -7.22 -18.59
CA LEU A 468 11.81 -5.94 -18.55
C LEU A 468 12.75 -4.76 -18.33
N GLY A 469 13.74 -4.89 -17.44
CA GLY A 469 14.78 -3.87 -17.22
C GLY A 469 15.56 -3.53 -18.48
N THR A 470 15.89 -4.56 -19.32
CA THR A 470 16.56 -4.38 -20.62
C THR A 470 15.68 -3.60 -21.59
N LEU A 471 14.41 -3.96 -21.73
CA LEU A 471 13.46 -3.20 -22.54
C LEU A 471 13.40 -1.73 -22.12
N LEU A 472 13.29 -1.46 -20.82
CA LEU A 472 13.18 -0.09 -20.31
C LEU A 472 14.47 0.71 -20.53
N ALA A 473 15.64 0.05 -20.59
CA ALA A 473 16.89 0.67 -21.01
C ALA A 473 16.85 1.06 -22.49
N GLU A 474 16.34 0.18 -23.36
CA GLU A 474 16.18 0.46 -24.79
C GLU A 474 15.20 1.62 -25.03
N LEU A 475 14.12 1.69 -24.24
CA LEU A 475 13.16 2.80 -24.25
C LEU A 475 13.72 4.11 -23.66
N ARG A 476 14.92 4.07 -23.08
CA ARG A 476 15.59 5.21 -22.43
C ARG A 476 14.75 5.87 -21.33
N ASP A 477 14.01 5.06 -20.59
CA ASP A 477 13.22 5.52 -19.43
C ASP A 477 13.90 5.10 -18.11
N PRO A 478 14.83 5.89 -17.57
CA PRO A 478 15.55 5.58 -16.34
C PRO A 478 14.62 5.60 -15.11
N HIS A 479 13.52 6.35 -15.16
CA HIS A 479 12.56 6.40 -14.06
C HIS A 479 11.85 5.05 -13.91
N LEU A 480 11.28 4.52 -15.00
CA LEU A 480 10.64 3.21 -15.00
C LEU A 480 11.64 2.09 -14.66
N GLN A 481 12.89 2.16 -15.16
CA GLN A 481 13.93 1.20 -14.75
C GLN A 481 14.13 1.16 -13.25
N VAL A 482 14.25 2.33 -12.60
CA VAL A 482 14.40 2.41 -11.14
C VAL A 482 13.15 1.90 -10.42
N MET A 483 11.95 2.20 -10.92
CA MET A 483 10.69 1.76 -10.30
C MET A 483 10.51 0.23 -10.38
N VAL A 484 10.84 -0.38 -11.53
CA VAL A 484 10.83 -1.84 -11.70
C VAL A 484 11.96 -2.49 -10.90
N GLY A 485 13.17 -1.94 -10.93
CA GLY A 485 14.31 -2.45 -10.16
C GLY A 485 14.08 -2.48 -8.64
N LYS A 486 13.31 -1.52 -8.10
CA LYS A 486 12.89 -1.55 -6.68
C LYS A 486 11.95 -2.71 -6.34
N ARG A 487 11.29 -3.32 -7.33
CA ARG A 487 10.45 -4.51 -7.14
C ARG A 487 11.26 -5.80 -7.20
N ALA A 488 12.36 -5.78 -7.96
CA ALA A 488 13.28 -6.91 -8.09
C ALA A 488 14.18 -7.09 -6.85
N ALA A 489 14.40 -6.04 -6.08
CA ALA A 489 15.25 -6.03 -4.88
C ALA A 489 14.47 -6.35 -3.60
#